data_731635b3a3d4ba0f4e0e7ead4b22f068
#
_entry.id   731635b3a3d4ba0f4e0e7ead4b22f068
#
_cell.length_a   1.000
_cell.length_b   1.000
_cell.length_c   1.000
_cell.angle_alpha   90.00
_cell.angle_beta   90.00
_cell.angle_gamma   90.00
#
_symmetry.space_group_name_H-M   'P 1'
#
loop_
_entity.id
_entity.type
_entity.pdbx_description
1 polymer ?
#
loop_
_entity_poly.entity_id
_entity_poly.type
_entity_poly.pdbx_seq_one_letter_code
_entity_poly.pdbx_strand_id
1 'polypeptide(L)'
;MQDRTSLISFFSVNKIEGVKEEMDKKKQLLLSIGLVLILVLMIIGISYAAFKFTGLGKKPNTITTGAITMEYTESTNTISMTGALPTTDATGKVRLTAGEYFDFTIKSSIQGNANINWEIAAEDITASSKKIDGKNIKLYLTKLDSTGAETQVMAPKVYNASTSANTKTGRPSGVMSLATGTMSTSETTNYRLRMYVDESYNPQGDGGGLSFSVKINAYGKVKEAPTGSKMKAYMTEAEWDDGSVETPERDFHTDDYKSKITSIITKKDNIVPATATESWDISEAGDGSVMAYVEDDGTGNSTYKLTIGGKGGIIANESMVGYFYWFSEVTSMDLSALDTSQVTDMEHMFHFCYDLTSLDVSNFDTSQVTNISHMFYHCSSLTNLDLSNFDTSQVTNMGFMFSGCRKLTNLDVSNFDTSNVRNMSSMFYNCSSLTSLDVSNFDTSNVTNMDFMFCRCPAWDTVDQTKFANANVCQPD
;
A
#
# COMPACT_ATOMS: atom_id res chain seq x y z
N MET A 1 9.33 2.94 -87.74
CA MET A 1 10.24 2.67 -86.60
C MET A 1 9.88 3.60 -85.42
N GLN A 2 8.61 3.66 -85.06
CA GLN A 2 8.15 4.64 -84.03
C GLN A 2 7.05 4.14 -83.12
N ASP A 3 7.03 2.78 -82.86
CA ASP A 3 5.93 2.20 -82.07
C ASP A 3 6.34 1.15 -81.06
N ARG A 4 7.62 1.11 -80.69
CA ARG A 4 8.10 0.16 -79.63
C ARG A 4 8.51 0.83 -78.34
N THR A 5 8.62 2.16 -78.29
CA THR A 5 9.08 2.86 -77.06
C THR A 5 7.91 3.25 -76.14
N SER A 6 6.70 3.41 -76.67
CA SER A 6 5.49 3.77 -75.89
C SER A 6 4.94 2.58 -75.06
N LEU A 7 5.06 1.37 -75.60
CA LEU A 7 4.56 0.16 -74.89
C LEU A 7 5.44 -0.26 -73.72
N ILE A 8 6.74 -0.01 -73.76
CA ILE A 8 7.65 -0.36 -72.67
C ILE A 8 7.50 0.60 -71.50
N SER A 9 7.20 1.88 -71.77
CA SER A 9 6.94 2.88 -70.70
C SER A 9 5.59 2.63 -70.00
N PHE A 10 4.56 2.19 -70.74
CA PHE A 10 3.24 1.90 -70.19
C PHE A 10 3.24 0.63 -69.31
N PHE A 11 3.97 -0.40 -69.73
CA PHE A 11 4.11 -1.61 -68.89
C PHE A 11 4.99 -1.42 -67.66
N SER A 12 5.98 -0.52 -67.70
CA SER A 12 6.82 -0.21 -66.54
C SER A 12 6.10 0.65 -65.50
N VAL A 13 5.29 1.64 -65.92
CA VAL A 13 4.52 2.49 -65.01
C VAL A 13 3.41 1.70 -64.33
N ASN A 14 2.63 0.90 -65.09
CA ASN A 14 1.57 0.08 -64.50
C ASN A 14 2.12 -1.01 -63.54
N LYS A 15 3.32 -1.54 -63.82
CA LYS A 15 3.97 -2.50 -62.89
C LYS A 15 4.46 -1.83 -61.61
N ILE A 16 4.93 -0.59 -61.66
CA ILE A 16 5.37 0.18 -60.50
C ILE A 16 4.16 0.65 -59.67
N GLU A 17 3.05 1.06 -60.32
CA GLU A 17 1.82 1.42 -59.61
C GLU A 17 1.17 0.23 -58.96
N GLY A 18 1.09 -0.92 -59.61
CA GLY A 18 0.61 -2.17 -59.02
C GLY A 18 1.43 -2.66 -57.84
N VAL A 19 2.75 -2.50 -57.89
CA VAL A 19 3.65 -2.83 -56.74
C VAL A 19 3.48 -1.83 -55.60
N LYS A 20 3.28 -0.54 -55.88
CA LYS A 20 2.96 0.46 -54.84
C LYS A 20 1.63 0.18 -54.16
N GLU A 21 0.60 -0.12 -54.93
CA GLU A 21 -0.73 -0.42 -54.42
C GLU A 21 -0.74 -1.73 -53.56
N GLU A 22 0.03 -2.74 -53.97
CA GLU A 22 0.20 -3.97 -53.19
C GLU A 22 1.02 -3.75 -51.90
N MET A 23 2.03 -2.87 -51.94
CA MET A 23 2.78 -2.47 -50.76
C MET A 23 1.94 -1.64 -49.78
N ASP A 24 1.08 -0.75 -50.27
CA ASP A 24 0.18 0.03 -49.43
C ASP A 24 -0.92 -0.83 -48.81
N LYS A 25 -1.45 -1.78 -49.54
CA LYS A 25 -2.38 -2.81 -48.99
C LYS A 25 -1.73 -3.68 -47.93
N LYS A 26 -0.46 -4.09 -48.11
CA LYS A 26 0.30 -4.83 -47.09
C LYS A 26 0.60 -4.00 -45.87
N LYS A 27 0.90 -2.71 -45.99
CA LYS A 27 1.08 -1.80 -44.87
C LYS A 27 -0.23 -1.55 -44.13
N GLN A 28 -1.34 -1.37 -44.82
CA GLN A 28 -2.67 -1.22 -44.22
C GLN A 28 -3.10 -2.51 -43.54
N LEU A 29 -2.81 -3.68 -44.09
CA LEU A 29 -3.07 -4.97 -43.46
C LEU A 29 -2.21 -5.16 -42.21
N LEU A 30 -0.92 -4.81 -42.23
CA LEU A 30 -0.04 -4.86 -41.08
C LEU A 30 -0.47 -3.89 -39.97
N LEU A 31 -0.92 -2.68 -40.35
CA LEU A 31 -1.49 -1.72 -39.41
C LEU A 31 -2.81 -2.19 -38.81
N SER A 32 -3.68 -2.81 -39.60
CA SER A 32 -4.94 -3.35 -39.11
C SER A 32 -4.73 -4.59 -38.23
N ILE A 33 -3.79 -5.45 -38.55
CA ILE A 33 -3.39 -6.61 -37.70
C ILE A 33 -2.78 -6.10 -36.39
N GLY A 34 -1.93 -5.06 -36.44
CA GLY A 34 -1.39 -4.42 -35.25
C GLY A 34 -2.47 -3.81 -34.36
N LEU A 35 -3.45 -3.12 -34.93
CA LEU A 35 -4.61 -2.55 -34.22
C LEU A 35 -5.52 -3.63 -33.63
N VAL A 36 -5.77 -4.70 -34.35
CA VAL A 36 -6.55 -5.86 -33.86
C VAL A 36 -5.81 -6.58 -32.73
N LEU A 37 -4.49 -6.73 -32.83
CA LEU A 37 -3.66 -7.31 -31.75
C LEU A 37 -3.70 -6.44 -30.49
N ILE A 38 -3.64 -5.12 -30.63
CA ILE A 38 -3.79 -4.16 -29.52
C ILE A 38 -5.20 -4.24 -28.94
N LEU A 39 -6.23 -4.33 -29.78
CA LEU A 39 -7.63 -4.48 -29.32
C LEU A 39 -7.88 -5.83 -28.64
N VAL A 40 -7.31 -6.91 -29.16
CA VAL A 40 -7.39 -8.25 -28.55
C VAL A 40 -6.64 -8.28 -27.21
N LEU A 41 -5.50 -7.61 -27.11
CA LEU A 41 -4.80 -7.42 -25.84
C LEU A 41 -5.59 -6.57 -24.84
N MET A 42 -6.40 -5.62 -25.30
CA MET A 42 -7.33 -4.85 -24.45
C MET A 42 -8.60 -5.63 -24.06
N ILE A 43 -9.10 -6.51 -24.94
CA ILE A 43 -10.34 -7.28 -24.71
C ILE A 43 -10.09 -8.53 -23.86
N ILE A 44 -8.89 -9.12 -23.89
CA ILE A 44 -8.54 -10.30 -23.07
C ILE A 44 -8.28 -9.93 -21.60
N GLY A 45 -8.65 -8.69 -21.17
CA GLY A 45 -8.60 -8.30 -19.76
C GLY A 45 -7.28 -8.66 -19.11
N ILE A 46 -6.16 -8.27 -19.74
CA ILE A 46 -4.87 -8.50 -19.10
C ILE A 46 -4.69 -7.48 -18.00
N SER A 47 -5.26 -7.81 -16.87
CA SER A 47 -5.03 -7.20 -15.56
C SER A 47 -3.60 -7.43 -15.05
N TYR A 48 -2.61 -7.66 -15.88
CA TYR A 48 -1.25 -7.93 -15.46
C TYR A 48 -0.21 -7.15 -16.26
N ALA A 49 -0.28 -5.84 -16.17
CA ALA A 49 0.86 -5.05 -16.56
C ALA A 49 1.49 -4.42 -15.31
N ALA A 50 2.22 -5.22 -14.55
CA ALA A 50 3.21 -4.71 -13.64
C ALA A 50 4.40 -4.22 -14.46
N PHE A 51 4.70 -2.92 -14.42
CA PHE A 51 5.78 -2.33 -15.19
C PHE A 51 7.00 -2.13 -14.32
N LYS A 52 8.08 -2.86 -14.63
CA LYS A 52 9.40 -2.61 -14.09
C LYS A 52 10.18 -1.76 -15.09
N PHE A 53 10.61 -0.58 -14.66
CA PHE A 53 11.42 0.31 -15.49
C PHE A 53 12.91 0.04 -15.29
N THR A 54 13.65 -0.25 -16.37
CA THR A 54 15.10 -0.35 -16.37
C THR A 54 15.64 0.44 -17.55
N GLY A 55 16.04 1.70 -17.31
CA GLY A 55 16.50 2.57 -18.38
C GLY A 55 18.01 2.56 -18.59
N LEU A 56 18.42 2.59 -19.83
CA LEU A 56 19.78 2.91 -20.28
C LEU A 56 19.68 3.99 -21.36
N GLY A 57 20.19 5.21 -21.07
CA GLY A 57 20.41 6.23 -22.10
C GLY A 57 19.60 7.54 -22.03
N LYS A 58 20.13 8.58 -22.69
CA LYS A 58 19.68 9.98 -22.73
C LYS A 58 18.34 10.28 -23.43
N LYS A 59 17.43 9.34 -23.55
CA LYS A 59 16.06 9.58 -24.02
C LYS A 59 15.11 9.24 -22.89
N PRO A 60 14.04 10.04 -22.68
CA PRO A 60 13.01 9.64 -21.73
C PRO A 60 12.54 8.25 -22.10
N ASN A 61 12.75 7.31 -21.20
CA ASN A 61 12.31 5.95 -21.42
C ASN A 61 10.81 5.93 -21.20
N THR A 62 10.09 5.83 -22.30
CA THR A 62 8.63 5.79 -22.30
C THR A 62 8.19 4.33 -22.21
N ILE A 63 7.64 3.93 -21.08
CA ILE A 63 6.82 2.72 -21.03
C ILE A 63 5.41 3.14 -21.43
N THR A 64 5.03 2.77 -22.61
CA THR A 64 3.68 2.97 -23.14
C THR A 64 2.83 1.75 -22.82
N THR A 65 2.31 1.72 -21.64
CA THR A 65 1.07 0.99 -21.37
C THR A 65 0.05 1.93 -20.80
N GLY A 66 0.03 3.10 -21.36
CA GLY A 66 -1.05 4.06 -21.23
C GLY A 66 -1.07 4.89 -19.95
N ALA A 67 -0.24 4.64 -18.92
CA ALA A 67 -0.58 5.25 -17.65
C ALA A 67 0.54 6.01 -16.91
N ILE A 68 1.74 5.44 -16.73
CA ILE A 68 2.80 6.10 -15.98
C ILE A 68 4.11 6.07 -16.73
N THR A 69 4.80 7.21 -16.76
CA THR A 69 6.14 7.37 -17.29
C THR A 69 7.05 7.96 -16.22
N MET A 70 8.22 7.36 -15.99
CA MET A 70 9.30 7.96 -15.23
C MET A 70 10.31 8.57 -16.20
N GLU A 71 10.60 9.85 -16.05
CA GLU A 71 11.64 10.55 -16.79
C GLU A 71 12.78 10.95 -15.84
N TYR A 72 14.01 10.82 -16.29
CA TYR A 72 15.19 11.24 -15.52
C TYR A 72 16.26 11.79 -16.47
N THR A 73 17.07 12.72 -15.95
CA THR A 73 18.09 13.44 -16.73
C THR A 73 19.44 12.77 -16.71
N GLU A 74 19.69 11.90 -15.74
CA GLU A 74 20.94 11.17 -15.59
C GLU A 74 21.07 10.05 -16.64
N SER A 75 22.29 9.59 -16.88
CA SER A 75 22.56 8.52 -17.85
C SER A 75 21.98 7.16 -17.44
N THR A 76 21.67 6.99 -16.16
CA THR A 76 21.08 5.78 -15.58
C THR A 76 20.08 6.19 -14.50
N ASN A 77 19.16 5.29 -14.13
CA ASN A 77 18.26 5.46 -12.99
C ASN A 77 18.91 4.98 -11.67
N THR A 78 20.20 5.20 -11.53
CA THR A 78 21.01 4.70 -10.41
C THR A 78 21.65 5.86 -9.65
N ILE A 79 21.54 5.84 -8.34
CA ILE A 79 22.34 6.67 -7.44
C ILE A 79 23.37 5.77 -6.74
N SER A 80 24.63 6.21 -6.72
CA SER A 80 25.74 5.43 -6.18
C SER A 80 26.60 6.29 -5.28
N MET A 81 27.08 5.72 -4.17
CA MET A 81 28.10 6.34 -3.33
C MET A 81 29.27 5.40 -3.11
N THR A 82 30.45 5.95 -2.95
CA THR A 82 31.68 5.21 -2.63
C THR A 82 32.51 6.01 -1.64
N GLY A 83 32.98 5.37 -0.56
CA GLY A 83 33.80 6.01 0.45
C GLY A 83 33.12 7.16 1.19
N ALA A 84 31.80 7.20 1.21
CA ALA A 84 31.02 8.22 1.91
C ALA A 84 31.21 8.09 3.42
N LEU A 85 31.34 9.23 4.08
CA LEU A 85 31.43 9.29 5.54
C LEU A 85 30.05 9.35 6.17
N PRO A 86 29.88 8.81 7.39
CA PRO A 86 28.64 8.96 8.18
C PRO A 86 28.25 10.42 8.32
N THR A 87 26.95 10.67 8.29
CA THR A 87 26.42 12.03 8.33
C THR A 87 25.09 12.08 9.06
N THR A 88 24.81 13.20 9.75
CA THR A 88 23.53 13.43 10.41
C THR A 88 22.41 13.62 9.40
N ASP A 89 21.17 13.36 9.80
CA ASP A 89 20.00 13.63 8.97
C ASP A 89 19.90 15.10 8.56
N ALA A 90 20.23 16.04 9.46
CA ALA A 90 20.24 17.46 9.15
C ALA A 90 21.17 17.82 7.98
N THR A 91 22.33 17.17 7.89
CA THR A 91 23.29 17.36 6.79
C THR A 91 22.87 16.56 5.55
N GLY A 92 22.44 15.30 5.72
CA GLY A 92 22.02 14.43 4.62
C GLY A 92 20.84 14.98 3.83
N LYS A 93 19.85 15.57 4.50
CA LYS A 93 18.66 16.18 3.88
C LYS A 93 18.96 17.35 2.94
N VAL A 94 20.06 18.09 3.13
CA VAL A 94 20.39 19.30 2.37
C VAL A 94 21.47 19.09 1.32
N ARG A 95 21.94 17.87 1.13
CA ARG A 95 23.00 17.56 0.15
C ARG A 95 22.55 17.82 -1.28
N LEU A 96 23.37 18.56 -2.04
CA LEU A 96 23.17 18.89 -3.45
C LEU A 96 24.41 18.61 -4.30
N THR A 97 25.36 17.84 -3.77
CA THR A 97 26.56 17.45 -4.52
C THR A 97 26.20 16.38 -5.54
N ALA A 98 26.69 16.49 -6.77
CA ALA A 98 26.46 15.51 -7.82
C ALA A 98 26.84 14.09 -7.36
N GLY A 99 25.93 13.13 -7.55
CA GLY A 99 26.06 11.75 -7.08
C GLY A 99 25.52 11.49 -5.68
N GLU A 100 25.14 12.52 -4.92
CA GLU A 100 24.50 12.38 -3.59
C GLU A 100 22.99 12.56 -3.63
N TYR A 101 22.44 12.94 -4.79
CA TYR A 101 21.02 13.03 -5.05
C TYR A 101 20.69 12.56 -6.47
N PHE A 102 19.44 12.25 -6.70
CA PHE A 102 18.90 11.83 -7.98
C PHE A 102 17.54 12.50 -8.23
N ASP A 103 17.47 13.32 -9.27
CA ASP A 103 16.24 14.00 -9.67
C ASP A 103 15.53 13.21 -10.77
N PHE A 104 14.24 13.02 -10.62
CA PHE A 104 13.41 12.32 -11.59
C PHE A 104 11.98 12.85 -11.58
N THR A 105 11.25 12.57 -12.66
CA THR A 105 9.88 13.01 -12.84
C THR A 105 8.99 11.80 -13.06
N ILE A 106 7.88 11.74 -12.35
CA ILE A 106 6.78 10.80 -12.62
C ILE A 106 5.70 11.55 -13.40
N LYS A 107 5.34 11.01 -14.55
CA LYS A 107 4.25 11.50 -15.38
C LYS A 107 3.18 10.44 -15.49
N SER A 108 1.94 10.81 -15.29
CA SER A 108 0.78 9.99 -15.62
C SER A 108 0.07 10.56 -16.84
N SER A 109 -0.43 9.67 -17.70
CA SER A 109 -1.32 10.02 -18.81
C SER A 109 -2.56 9.13 -18.70
N ILE A 110 -3.57 9.66 -18.00
CA ILE A 110 -4.80 8.92 -17.72
C ILE A 110 -5.85 9.35 -18.72
N GLN A 111 -6.44 8.38 -19.42
CA GLN A 111 -7.58 8.58 -20.29
C GLN A 111 -8.83 7.94 -19.68
N GLY A 112 -9.92 8.70 -19.61
CA GLY A 112 -11.16 8.25 -18.99
C GLY A 112 -11.13 8.34 -17.47
N ASN A 113 -11.91 7.50 -16.81
CA ASN A 113 -12.08 7.48 -15.34
C ASN A 113 -11.19 6.42 -14.65
N ALA A 114 -10.05 6.08 -15.24
CA ALA A 114 -9.15 5.09 -14.65
C ALA A 114 -8.35 5.71 -13.48
N ASN A 115 -8.23 4.97 -12.40
CA ASN A 115 -7.30 5.26 -11.32
C ASN A 115 -6.08 4.36 -11.45
N ILE A 116 -4.91 4.86 -11.08
CA ILE A 116 -3.65 4.11 -11.13
C ILE A 116 -3.03 4.10 -9.75
N ASN A 117 -2.85 2.91 -9.19
CA ASN A 117 -1.98 2.73 -8.04
C ASN A 117 -0.54 2.77 -8.51
N TRP A 118 0.26 3.64 -7.90
CA TRP A 118 1.67 3.79 -8.26
C TRP A 118 2.58 3.64 -7.05
N GLU A 119 3.84 3.31 -7.31
CA GLU A 119 4.87 3.16 -6.30
C GLU A 119 6.24 3.56 -6.87
N ILE A 120 6.99 4.34 -6.12
CA ILE A 120 8.41 4.59 -6.32
C ILE A 120 9.17 3.67 -5.39
N ALA A 121 10.17 2.97 -5.89
CA ALA A 121 10.94 2.04 -5.07
C ALA A 121 12.43 2.02 -5.43
N ALA A 122 13.26 1.64 -4.45
CA ALA A 122 14.70 1.51 -4.58
C ALA A 122 15.10 0.03 -4.53
N GLU A 123 15.86 -0.42 -5.52
CA GLU A 123 16.45 -1.75 -5.64
C GLU A 123 17.95 -1.67 -5.36
N ASP A 124 18.46 -2.42 -4.39
CA ASP A 124 19.89 -2.51 -4.14
C ASP A 124 20.58 -3.30 -5.25
N ILE A 125 21.45 -2.65 -5.99
CA ILE A 125 22.22 -3.23 -7.08
C ILE A 125 23.74 -3.24 -6.80
N THR A 126 24.12 -3.04 -5.55
CA THR A 126 25.52 -2.98 -5.14
C THR A 126 26.25 -4.28 -5.45
N ALA A 127 27.40 -4.19 -6.12
CA ALA A 127 28.26 -5.36 -6.36
C ALA A 127 28.81 -5.91 -5.03
N SER A 128 28.76 -7.24 -4.87
CA SER A 128 28.96 -7.95 -3.59
C SER A 128 30.33 -7.81 -2.91
N SER A 129 31.38 -7.37 -3.63
CA SER A 129 32.77 -7.44 -3.14
C SER A 129 33.21 -6.27 -2.25
N LYS A 130 32.45 -5.16 -2.20
CA LYS A 130 32.75 -3.94 -1.40
C LYS A 130 31.47 -3.20 -1.04
N LYS A 131 30.57 -3.85 -0.32
CA LYS A 131 29.25 -3.32 -0.02
C LYS A 131 29.15 -2.80 1.41
N ILE A 132 28.57 -1.60 1.59
CA ILE A 132 28.02 -1.18 2.87
C ILE A 132 26.71 -1.92 3.11
N ASP A 133 26.47 -2.41 4.33
CA ASP A 133 25.18 -2.99 4.70
C ASP A 133 24.08 -1.94 4.57
N GLY A 134 22.96 -2.29 3.94
CA GLY A 134 21.83 -1.39 3.72
C GLY A 134 21.28 -0.76 5.00
N LYS A 135 21.36 -1.46 6.14
CA LYS A 135 20.97 -0.92 7.46
C LYS A 135 21.75 0.35 7.89
N ASN A 136 22.88 0.65 7.24
CA ASN A 136 23.68 1.84 7.48
C ASN A 136 23.47 2.92 6.41
N ILE A 137 22.51 2.71 5.50
CA ILE A 137 22.22 3.64 4.39
C ILE A 137 20.85 4.23 4.62
N LYS A 138 20.75 5.54 4.59
CA LYS A 138 19.49 6.28 4.63
C LYS A 138 19.14 6.83 3.26
N LEU A 139 17.86 6.72 2.92
CA LEU A 139 17.21 7.34 1.77
C LEU A 139 16.24 8.40 2.25
N TYR A 140 16.19 9.53 1.54
CA TYR A 140 15.32 10.66 1.82
C TYR A 140 14.69 11.15 0.52
N LEU A 141 13.36 11.18 0.44
CA LEU A 141 12.62 11.55 -0.77
C LEU A 141 11.84 12.83 -0.55
N THR A 142 11.99 13.76 -1.48
CA THR A 142 11.22 15.02 -1.52
C THR A 142 10.52 15.17 -2.87
N LYS A 143 9.43 15.94 -2.87
CA LYS A 143 8.72 16.45 -4.05
C LYS A 143 9.18 17.88 -4.31
N LEU A 144 9.43 18.21 -5.58
CA LEU A 144 9.83 19.52 -6.02
C LEU A 144 8.64 20.26 -6.64
N ASP A 145 8.41 21.50 -6.23
CA ASP A 145 7.47 22.38 -6.92
C ASP A 145 8.10 23.06 -8.14
N SER A 146 7.35 23.90 -8.83
CA SER A 146 7.81 24.63 -10.02
C SER A 146 8.93 25.65 -9.74
N THR A 147 9.15 26.01 -8.48
CA THR A 147 10.24 26.92 -8.04
C THR A 147 11.48 26.17 -7.59
N GLY A 148 11.39 24.83 -7.48
CA GLY A 148 12.42 23.96 -6.92
C GLY A 148 12.38 23.87 -5.38
N ALA A 149 11.33 24.41 -4.73
CA ALA A 149 11.14 24.20 -3.31
C ALA A 149 10.75 22.76 -3.01
N GLU A 150 11.25 22.24 -1.90
CA GLU A 150 11.14 20.83 -1.54
C GLU A 150 10.09 20.60 -0.46
N THR A 151 9.23 19.63 -0.69
CA THR A 151 8.31 19.09 0.32
C THR A 151 8.69 17.65 0.60
N GLN A 152 8.79 17.28 1.87
CA GLN A 152 9.11 15.90 2.28
C GLN A 152 8.01 14.94 1.82
N VAL A 153 8.42 13.83 1.19
CA VAL A 153 7.55 12.72 0.83
C VAL A 153 7.85 11.52 1.73
N MET A 154 9.14 11.25 1.96
CA MET A 154 9.59 10.22 2.88
C MET A 154 10.70 10.80 3.75
N ALA A 155 10.54 10.73 5.07
CA ALA A 155 11.59 11.07 6.03
C ALA A 155 12.85 10.21 5.78
N PRO A 156 14.03 10.61 6.28
CA PRO A 156 15.21 9.76 6.21
C PRO A 156 14.91 8.37 6.77
N LYS A 157 15.01 7.36 5.89
CA LYS A 157 14.68 5.99 6.23
C LYS A 157 15.83 5.07 5.86
N VAL A 158 16.19 4.19 6.78
CA VAL A 158 17.21 3.15 6.56
C VAL A 158 16.74 2.23 5.43
N TYR A 159 17.69 1.90 4.52
CA TYR A 159 17.37 0.98 3.44
C TYR A 159 16.95 -0.39 3.99
N ASN A 160 15.73 -0.76 3.73
CA ASN A 160 15.17 -2.05 4.09
C ASN A 160 14.33 -2.59 2.92
N ALA A 161 14.81 -3.65 2.28
CA ALA A 161 14.09 -4.28 1.18
C ALA A 161 12.86 -5.03 1.74
N SER A 162 11.70 -4.73 1.20
CA SER A 162 10.46 -5.43 1.58
C SER A 162 10.53 -6.91 1.23
N THR A 163 10.17 -7.77 2.17
CA THR A 163 10.10 -9.22 1.96
C THR A 163 8.91 -9.62 1.08
N SER A 164 7.89 -8.78 1.00
CA SER A 164 6.65 -9.01 0.24
C SER A 164 6.63 -8.21 -1.06
N ALA A 165 5.96 -8.75 -2.08
CA ALA A 165 5.60 -8.01 -3.28
C ALA A 165 4.35 -7.16 -3.02
N ASN A 166 4.25 -5.99 -3.66
CA ASN A 166 3.03 -5.21 -3.65
C ASN A 166 2.19 -5.52 -4.90
N THR A 167 1.13 -6.28 -4.74
CA THR A 167 0.28 -6.72 -5.87
C THR A 167 -0.56 -5.58 -6.45
N LYS A 168 -0.84 -4.52 -5.67
CA LYS A 168 -1.62 -3.35 -6.11
C LYS A 168 -0.85 -2.49 -7.10
N THR A 169 0.46 -2.34 -6.91
CA THR A 169 1.35 -1.55 -7.76
C THR A 169 2.16 -2.41 -8.72
N GLY A 170 2.32 -3.70 -8.40
CA GLY A 170 3.18 -4.64 -9.13
C GLY A 170 4.65 -4.61 -8.71
N ARG A 171 4.99 -4.00 -7.56
CA ARG A 171 6.35 -4.02 -7.02
C ARG A 171 6.72 -5.45 -6.57
N PRO A 172 7.86 -6.00 -7.02
CA PRO A 172 8.33 -7.30 -6.55
C PRO A 172 8.86 -7.23 -5.11
N SER A 173 8.99 -8.38 -4.45
CA SER A 173 9.76 -8.51 -3.20
C SER A 173 11.24 -8.15 -3.41
N GLY A 174 11.95 -7.86 -2.34
CA GLY A 174 13.38 -7.51 -2.37
C GLY A 174 13.66 -6.06 -2.76
N VAL A 175 12.66 -5.20 -2.82
CA VAL A 175 12.77 -3.78 -3.20
C VAL A 175 12.16 -2.91 -2.12
N MET A 176 12.85 -1.84 -1.70
CA MET A 176 12.36 -0.89 -0.70
C MET A 176 11.33 0.05 -1.32
N SER A 177 10.15 0.17 -0.72
CA SER A 177 9.16 1.20 -1.07
C SER A 177 9.61 2.57 -0.56
N LEU A 178 9.53 3.59 -1.43
CA LEU A 178 9.87 4.98 -1.11
C LEU A 178 8.63 5.86 -1.02
N ALA A 179 7.67 5.64 -1.91
CA ALA A 179 6.39 6.34 -1.93
C ALA A 179 5.36 5.53 -2.69
N THR A 180 4.12 5.59 -2.26
CA THR A 180 2.95 5.00 -2.93
C THR A 180 1.85 6.04 -3.08
N GLY A 181 0.90 5.77 -3.94
CA GLY A 181 -0.26 6.64 -4.09
C GLY A 181 -1.22 6.16 -5.18
N THR A 182 -2.28 6.92 -5.36
CA THR A 182 -3.25 6.72 -6.45
C THR A 182 -3.35 8.00 -7.27
N MET A 183 -3.36 7.88 -8.58
CA MET A 183 -3.57 8.98 -9.52
C MET A 183 -4.88 8.76 -10.27
N SER A 184 -5.75 9.78 -10.28
CA SER A 184 -7.01 9.80 -11.04
C SER A 184 -7.00 10.77 -12.21
N THR A 185 -5.99 11.63 -12.29
CA THR A 185 -5.80 12.64 -13.32
C THR A 185 -4.40 12.57 -13.90
N SER A 186 -4.24 13.06 -15.13
CA SER A 186 -2.90 13.21 -15.71
C SER A 186 -2.14 14.29 -14.97
N GLU A 187 -1.02 13.93 -14.37
CA GLU A 187 -0.17 14.85 -13.62
C GLU A 187 1.31 14.60 -13.88
N THR A 188 2.11 15.59 -13.55
CA THR A 188 3.56 15.55 -13.64
C THR A 188 4.14 15.99 -12.30
N THR A 189 4.89 15.11 -11.66
CA THR A 189 5.47 15.37 -10.34
C THR A 189 6.97 15.13 -10.37
N ASN A 190 7.72 16.13 -9.91
CA ASN A 190 9.18 16.06 -9.80
C ASN A 190 9.58 15.62 -8.40
N TYR A 191 10.56 14.72 -8.33
CA TYR A 191 11.07 14.16 -7.09
C TYR A 191 12.58 14.31 -7.02
N ARG A 192 13.11 14.40 -5.80
CA ARG A 192 14.55 14.32 -5.48
C ARG A 192 14.77 13.27 -4.41
N LEU A 193 15.58 12.29 -4.72
CA LEU A 193 16.06 11.28 -3.78
C LEU A 193 17.48 11.60 -3.35
N ARG A 194 17.72 11.61 -2.04
CA ARG A 194 19.05 11.66 -1.46
C ARG A 194 19.41 10.35 -0.80
N MET A 195 20.68 10.00 -0.85
CA MET A 195 21.23 8.81 -0.22
C MET A 195 22.48 9.19 0.58
N TYR A 196 22.59 8.70 1.80
CA TYR A 196 23.73 8.96 2.67
C TYR A 196 23.94 7.85 3.69
N VAL A 197 25.15 7.82 4.29
CA VAL A 197 25.50 6.85 5.33
C VAL A 197 24.99 7.36 6.68
N ASP A 198 24.31 6.50 7.43
CA ASP A 198 23.81 6.80 8.78
C ASP A 198 24.96 7.19 9.73
N GLU A 199 24.72 8.17 10.61
CA GLU A 199 25.70 8.66 11.58
C GLU A 199 26.17 7.61 12.59
N SER A 200 25.37 6.57 12.84
CA SER A 200 25.71 5.45 13.72
C SER A 200 26.76 4.50 13.12
N TYR A 201 26.99 4.57 11.81
CA TYR A 201 27.95 3.69 11.14
C TYR A 201 29.40 4.03 11.54
N ASN A 202 30.11 3.04 12.04
CA ASN A 202 31.53 3.18 12.37
C ASN A 202 32.40 2.48 11.30
N PRO A 203 33.12 3.24 10.45
CA PRO A 203 33.94 2.69 9.36
C PRO A 203 35.26 2.05 9.83
N GLN A 204 35.49 1.84 11.12
CA GLN A 204 36.74 1.27 11.64
C GLN A 204 37.00 -0.14 11.13
N GLY A 205 37.98 -0.30 10.29
CA GLY A 205 38.46 -1.60 9.78
C GLY A 205 38.09 -1.91 8.33
N ASP A 206 37.25 -1.14 7.69
CA ASP A 206 36.75 -1.45 6.33
C ASP A 206 37.69 -0.99 5.20
N GLY A 207 38.86 -0.44 5.51
CA GLY A 207 39.94 -0.11 4.55
C GLY A 207 39.59 0.96 3.50
N GLY A 208 38.51 1.67 3.64
CA GLY A 208 38.02 2.69 2.71
C GLY A 208 37.52 2.12 1.35
N GLY A 209 36.57 2.77 0.76
CA GLY A 209 36.07 2.43 -0.59
C GLY A 209 34.90 1.44 -0.65
N LEU A 210 34.20 1.22 0.45
CA LEU A 210 32.90 0.54 0.41
C LEU A 210 31.88 1.38 -0.37
N SER A 211 31.02 0.71 -1.10
CA SER A 211 30.00 1.35 -1.96
C SER A 211 28.60 0.87 -1.62
N PHE A 212 27.63 1.71 -1.96
CA PHE A 212 26.22 1.33 -2.01
C PHE A 212 25.58 1.97 -3.25
N SER A 213 24.77 1.20 -3.95
CA SER A 213 24.12 1.67 -5.18
C SER A 213 22.67 1.19 -5.20
N VAL A 214 21.76 2.11 -5.45
CA VAL A 214 20.36 1.79 -5.65
C VAL A 214 19.90 2.19 -7.05
N LYS A 215 19.03 1.39 -7.60
CA LYS A 215 18.31 1.66 -8.83
C LYS A 215 16.91 2.06 -8.47
N ILE A 216 16.45 3.19 -9.01
CA ILE A 216 15.12 3.71 -8.77
C ILE A 216 14.17 3.16 -9.83
N ASN A 217 13.09 2.57 -9.39
CA ASN A 217 12.04 2.03 -10.23
C ASN A 217 10.70 2.71 -9.90
N ALA A 218 9.88 2.90 -10.92
CA ALA A 218 8.47 3.26 -10.76
C ALA A 218 7.61 2.07 -11.20
N TYR A 219 6.62 1.76 -10.42
CA TYR A 219 5.63 0.73 -10.69
C TYR A 219 4.26 1.38 -10.76
N GLY A 220 3.39 0.89 -11.65
CA GLY A 220 2.03 1.39 -11.77
C GLY A 220 1.09 0.30 -12.27
N LYS A 221 -0.08 0.22 -11.65
CA LYS A 221 -1.14 -0.70 -12.06
C LYS A 221 -2.47 0.03 -12.03
N VAL A 222 -3.29 -0.19 -13.05
CA VAL A 222 -4.65 0.34 -13.04
C VAL A 222 -5.38 -0.22 -11.83
N LYS A 223 -5.95 0.68 -11.02
CA LYS A 223 -6.85 0.31 -9.93
C LYS A 223 -8.16 -0.12 -10.58
N GLU A 224 -8.45 -1.39 -10.52
CA GLU A 224 -9.74 -1.89 -11.01
C GLU A 224 -10.85 -1.27 -10.17
N ALA A 225 -11.95 -0.91 -10.81
CA ALA A 225 -13.13 -0.49 -10.08
C ALA A 225 -13.54 -1.65 -9.14
N PRO A 226 -13.98 -1.36 -7.90
CA PRO A 226 -14.46 -2.39 -7.01
C PRO A 226 -15.50 -3.25 -7.71
N THR A 227 -15.29 -4.57 -7.68
CA THR A 227 -16.27 -5.51 -8.24
C THR A 227 -16.95 -6.21 -7.09
N GLY A 228 -18.28 -6.13 -7.08
CA GLY A 228 -19.06 -6.76 -6.01
C GLY A 228 -20.26 -5.92 -5.63
N SER A 229 -20.84 -6.30 -4.52
CA SER A 229 -21.99 -5.61 -3.93
C SER A 229 -21.58 -4.90 -2.65
N LYS A 230 -22.10 -3.69 -2.46
CA LYS A 230 -21.74 -2.87 -1.30
C LYS A 230 -22.51 -3.30 -0.07
N MET A 231 -21.80 -3.47 1.03
CA MET A 231 -22.38 -3.75 2.33
C MET A 231 -22.77 -2.46 3.05
N LYS A 232 -23.79 -2.53 3.90
CA LYS A 232 -24.17 -1.41 4.76
C LYS A 232 -23.16 -1.22 5.90
N ALA A 233 -23.03 0.02 6.40
CA ALA A 233 -22.28 0.31 7.61
C ALA A 233 -22.94 -0.38 8.82
N TYR A 234 -22.12 -0.77 9.80
CA TYR A 234 -22.62 -1.22 11.10
C TYR A 234 -22.98 -0.04 12.00
N MET A 235 -22.03 0.89 12.15
CA MET A 235 -22.19 2.10 12.93
C MET A 235 -21.70 3.31 12.14
N THR A 236 -22.23 4.48 12.48
CA THR A 236 -21.66 5.76 12.07
C THR A 236 -20.80 6.33 13.21
N GLU A 237 -19.87 7.23 12.89
CA GLU A 237 -19.11 7.98 13.90
C GLU A 237 -20.03 8.65 14.92
N ALA A 238 -21.16 9.22 14.48
CA ALA A 238 -22.13 9.86 15.36
C ALA A 238 -22.83 8.90 16.34
N GLU A 239 -23.06 7.64 15.95
CA GLU A 239 -23.61 6.60 16.83
C GLU A 239 -22.59 6.14 17.87
N TRP A 240 -21.29 6.26 17.57
CA TRP A 240 -20.21 5.94 18.49
C TRP A 240 -19.95 7.09 19.50
N ASP A 241 -20.02 8.33 19.05
CA ASP A 241 -19.64 9.53 19.82
C ASP A 241 -20.70 10.01 20.83
N ASP A 242 -21.92 9.46 20.82
CA ASP A 242 -23.01 9.96 21.69
C ASP A 242 -22.83 9.57 23.17
N GLY A 243 -21.76 8.80 23.48
CA GLY A 243 -21.42 8.37 24.85
C GLY A 243 -22.38 7.35 25.45
N SER A 244 -23.40 6.94 24.71
CA SER A 244 -24.19 5.76 25.01
C SER A 244 -23.44 4.55 24.43
N VAL A 245 -22.87 3.73 25.28
CA VAL A 245 -22.15 2.50 24.89
C VAL A 245 -23.08 1.43 24.34
N GLU A 246 -24.28 1.77 23.93
CA GLU A 246 -25.23 0.85 23.32
C GLU A 246 -24.92 0.70 21.84
N THR A 247 -24.02 -0.26 21.53
CA THR A 247 -23.80 -0.67 20.15
C THR A 247 -25.13 -1.16 19.54
N PRO A 248 -25.45 -0.77 18.29
CA PRO A 248 -26.70 -1.21 17.68
C PRO A 248 -26.79 -2.74 17.65
N GLU A 249 -27.79 -3.30 18.34
CA GLU A 249 -28.06 -4.71 18.27
C GLU A 249 -28.88 -5.02 17.02
N ARG A 250 -28.20 -5.32 15.93
CA ARG A 250 -28.81 -5.67 14.65
C ARG A 250 -28.02 -6.74 13.93
N ASP A 251 -28.71 -7.56 13.17
CA ASP A 251 -28.12 -8.65 12.38
C ASP A 251 -27.34 -9.62 13.32
N PHE A 252 -26.15 -10.03 12.91
CA PHE A 252 -25.23 -10.85 13.71
C PHE A 252 -24.44 -10.05 14.77
N HIS A 253 -24.69 -8.75 14.89
CA HIS A 253 -24.02 -7.87 15.86
C HIS A 253 -24.73 -7.84 17.24
N THR A 254 -25.68 -8.72 17.49
CA THR A 254 -26.25 -8.87 18.82
C THR A 254 -25.29 -9.56 19.76
N ASP A 255 -25.38 -9.30 21.06
CA ASP A 255 -24.52 -9.93 22.07
C ASP A 255 -24.64 -11.47 22.05
N ASP A 256 -25.82 -11.98 21.72
CA ASP A 256 -26.08 -13.41 21.56
C ASP A 256 -25.21 -14.06 20.47
N TYR A 257 -24.94 -13.34 19.36
CA TYR A 257 -24.09 -13.86 18.28
C TYR A 257 -22.62 -13.51 18.49
N LYS A 258 -22.28 -12.25 18.86
CA LYS A 258 -20.89 -11.84 19.05
C LYS A 258 -20.12 -12.75 20.02
N SER A 259 -20.77 -13.19 21.12
CA SER A 259 -20.20 -14.08 22.12
C SER A 259 -20.15 -15.55 21.73
N LYS A 260 -20.72 -15.93 20.58
CA LYS A 260 -20.81 -17.32 20.11
C LYS A 260 -20.18 -17.58 18.74
N ILE A 261 -19.83 -16.54 18.01
CA ILE A 261 -19.15 -16.67 16.71
C ILE A 261 -17.66 -16.95 16.96
N THR A 262 -17.18 -18.08 16.45
CA THR A 262 -15.80 -18.55 16.63
C THR A 262 -14.89 -18.32 15.42
N SER A 263 -15.50 -18.13 14.24
CA SER A 263 -14.79 -17.79 13.01
C SER A 263 -15.64 -16.96 12.06
N ILE A 264 -14.99 -16.14 11.26
CA ILE A 264 -15.63 -15.28 10.25
C ILE A 264 -14.96 -15.54 8.91
N ILE A 265 -15.77 -15.72 7.85
CA ILE A 265 -15.27 -15.84 6.48
C ILE A 265 -16.06 -14.94 5.53
N THR A 266 -15.36 -14.44 4.50
CA THR A 266 -16.00 -13.69 3.40
C THR A 266 -15.99 -14.49 2.10
N LYS A 267 -17.01 -14.31 1.25
CA LYS A 267 -17.17 -15.02 -0.03
C LYS A 267 -17.55 -14.08 -1.17
N LYS A 268 -17.26 -14.51 -2.41
CA LYS A 268 -17.64 -13.78 -3.64
C LYS A 268 -19.02 -14.15 -4.20
N ASP A 269 -19.81 -14.87 -3.43
CA ASP A 269 -21.22 -15.19 -3.73
C ASP A 269 -22.07 -14.87 -2.51
N ASN A 270 -23.37 -14.62 -2.73
CA ASN A 270 -24.36 -14.32 -1.70
C ASN A 270 -25.30 -15.49 -1.41
N ILE A 271 -24.88 -16.72 -1.69
CA ILE A 271 -25.70 -17.92 -1.54
C ILE A 271 -25.76 -18.31 -0.06
N VAL A 272 -26.95 -18.28 0.52
CA VAL A 272 -27.22 -18.78 1.86
C VAL A 272 -27.56 -20.28 1.76
N PRO A 273 -26.80 -21.17 2.40
CA PRO A 273 -27.06 -22.60 2.36
C PRO A 273 -28.26 -22.96 3.21
N ALA A 274 -28.90 -24.10 2.90
CA ALA A 274 -30.06 -24.60 3.68
C ALA A 274 -29.67 -25.02 5.11
N THR A 275 -28.38 -25.14 5.41
CA THR A 275 -27.81 -25.44 6.75
C THR A 275 -27.67 -24.20 7.62
N ALA A 276 -27.88 -23.01 7.07
CA ALA A 276 -27.81 -21.77 7.83
C ALA A 276 -28.88 -21.77 8.96
N THR A 277 -28.44 -21.48 10.17
CA THR A 277 -29.31 -21.32 11.34
C THR A 277 -30.12 -20.04 11.24
N GLU A 278 -29.48 -18.98 10.81
CA GLU A 278 -30.07 -17.65 10.59
C GLU A 278 -29.31 -16.92 9.49
N SER A 279 -29.96 -15.94 8.85
CA SER A 279 -29.34 -15.11 7.80
C SER A 279 -29.93 -13.71 7.74
N TRP A 280 -29.14 -12.76 7.27
CA TRP A 280 -29.49 -11.34 7.20
C TRP A 280 -29.08 -10.74 5.87
N ASP A 281 -29.94 -9.88 5.32
CA ASP A 281 -29.56 -8.98 4.23
C ASP A 281 -28.79 -7.79 4.79
N ILE A 282 -27.51 -7.76 4.52
CA ILE A 282 -26.61 -6.66 4.92
C ILE A 282 -26.13 -5.84 3.72
N SER A 283 -26.80 -5.95 2.57
CA SER A 283 -26.53 -5.08 1.43
C SER A 283 -26.98 -3.64 1.71
N GLU A 284 -26.22 -2.66 1.21
CA GLU A 284 -26.58 -1.24 1.34
C GLU A 284 -27.91 -0.94 0.65
N ALA A 285 -28.18 -1.61 -0.46
CA ALA A 285 -29.40 -1.47 -1.24
C ALA A 285 -30.62 -2.22 -0.64
N GLY A 286 -30.43 -3.15 0.32
CA GLY A 286 -31.48 -4.00 0.87
C GLY A 286 -32.05 -4.98 -0.16
N ASP A 287 -31.23 -5.44 -1.10
CA ASP A 287 -31.64 -6.25 -2.25
C ASP A 287 -31.11 -7.70 -2.20
N GLY A 288 -30.52 -8.10 -1.06
CA GLY A 288 -29.93 -9.40 -0.85
C GLY A 288 -28.62 -9.63 -1.62
N SER A 289 -28.04 -8.59 -2.19
CA SER A 289 -26.77 -8.71 -2.93
C SER A 289 -25.56 -8.96 -2.02
N VAL A 290 -25.66 -8.63 -0.72
CA VAL A 290 -24.73 -9.05 0.35
C VAL A 290 -25.54 -9.71 1.45
N MET A 291 -25.23 -10.98 1.72
CA MET A 291 -25.89 -11.76 2.76
C MET A 291 -24.89 -12.16 3.85
N ALA A 292 -25.31 -12.06 5.10
CA ALA A 292 -24.63 -12.69 6.23
C ALA A 292 -25.45 -13.88 6.71
N TYR A 293 -24.80 -14.94 7.17
CA TYR A 293 -25.47 -16.06 7.78
C TYR A 293 -24.54 -16.80 8.77
N VAL A 294 -25.15 -17.50 9.71
CA VAL A 294 -24.43 -18.34 10.67
C VAL A 294 -24.80 -19.81 10.50
N GLU A 295 -23.81 -20.65 10.69
CA GLU A 295 -23.94 -22.11 10.72
C GLU A 295 -23.32 -22.61 12.05
N ASP A 296 -23.87 -23.72 12.58
CA ASP A 296 -23.25 -24.41 13.72
C ASP A 296 -21.78 -24.75 13.37
N ASP A 297 -20.85 -24.48 14.28
CA ASP A 297 -19.41 -24.71 14.04
C ASP A 297 -18.97 -26.16 14.19
N GLY A 298 -19.91 -27.04 14.58
CA GLY A 298 -19.69 -28.48 14.74
C GLY A 298 -19.03 -28.87 16.05
N THR A 299 -18.82 -27.92 16.98
CA THR A 299 -18.20 -28.22 18.29
C THR A 299 -19.19 -28.79 19.32
N GLY A 300 -20.49 -28.64 19.09
CA GLY A 300 -21.57 -29.01 20.02
C GLY A 300 -21.75 -28.04 21.19
N ASN A 301 -21.11 -26.87 21.15
CA ASN A 301 -21.16 -25.84 22.21
C ASN A 301 -22.18 -24.74 21.93
N SER A 302 -23.03 -24.88 20.91
CA SER A 302 -23.92 -23.84 20.43
C SER A 302 -23.17 -22.59 19.97
N THR A 303 -22.03 -22.80 19.32
CA THR A 303 -21.19 -21.79 18.71
C THR A 303 -21.32 -21.82 17.19
N TYR A 304 -20.97 -20.73 16.53
CA TYR A 304 -21.26 -20.50 15.12
C TYR A 304 -20.04 -20.09 14.29
N LYS A 305 -20.11 -20.42 13.00
CA LYS A 305 -19.30 -19.79 11.96
C LYS A 305 -20.14 -18.73 11.27
N LEU A 306 -19.64 -17.50 11.19
CA LEU A 306 -20.25 -16.42 10.42
C LEU A 306 -19.67 -16.42 9.00
N THR A 307 -20.56 -16.42 8.00
CA THR A 307 -20.19 -16.18 6.62
C THR A 307 -20.86 -14.90 6.13
N ILE A 308 -20.05 -14.03 5.50
CA ILE A 308 -20.53 -12.84 4.79
C ILE A 308 -20.23 -13.04 3.31
N GLY A 309 -21.26 -13.04 2.48
CA GLY A 309 -21.15 -13.30 1.05
C GLY A 309 -21.73 -12.17 0.20
N GLY A 310 -20.97 -11.67 -0.79
CA GLY A 310 -21.44 -10.67 -1.73
C GLY A 310 -21.41 -11.16 -3.17
N LYS A 311 -22.41 -10.83 -3.95
CA LYS A 311 -22.48 -11.18 -5.36
C LYS A 311 -21.34 -10.50 -6.14
N GLY A 312 -20.37 -11.30 -6.57
CA GLY A 312 -19.15 -10.83 -7.24
C GLY A 312 -18.05 -10.34 -6.32
N GLY A 313 -18.25 -10.38 -5.00
CA GLY A 313 -17.37 -9.87 -3.94
C GLY A 313 -18.13 -8.91 -3.02
N ILE A 314 -17.46 -8.44 -1.99
CA ILE A 314 -18.04 -7.52 -1.01
C ILE A 314 -17.27 -6.20 -1.08
N ILE A 315 -17.95 -5.11 -1.39
CA ILE A 315 -17.41 -3.76 -1.25
C ILE A 315 -17.74 -3.27 0.15
N ALA A 316 -16.74 -2.98 0.95
CA ALA A 316 -16.91 -2.39 2.27
C ALA A 316 -17.60 -1.02 2.19
N ASN A 317 -18.38 -0.67 3.22
CA ASN A 317 -18.90 0.68 3.36
C ASN A 317 -17.74 1.66 3.61
N GLU A 318 -17.93 2.95 3.32
CA GLU A 318 -16.95 4.00 3.63
C GLU A 318 -16.63 4.04 5.14
N SER A 319 -17.63 3.74 5.99
CA SER A 319 -17.44 3.56 7.42
C SER A 319 -17.45 2.07 7.78
N MET A 320 -16.30 1.60 8.26
CA MET A 320 -16.14 0.27 8.88
C MET A 320 -15.98 0.38 10.40
N VAL A 321 -16.46 1.48 10.99
CA VAL A 321 -16.41 1.74 12.44
C VAL A 321 -17.05 0.57 13.19
N GLY A 322 -16.28 -0.06 14.06
CA GLY A 322 -16.69 -1.15 14.92
C GLY A 322 -17.26 -2.39 14.22
N TYR A 323 -17.02 -2.58 12.91
CA TYR A 323 -17.72 -3.63 12.14
C TYR A 323 -17.52 -5.03 12.71
N PHE A 324 -16.35 -5.34 13.28
CA PHE A 324 -16.07 -6.58 13.98
C PHE A 324 -15.79 -6.33 15.48
N TYR A 325 -16.43 -5.32 16.04
CA TYR A 325 -16.31 -4.95 17.46
C TYR A 325 -16.86 -6.03 18.39
N TRP A 326 -16.07 -6.43 19.38
CA TRP A 326 -16.42 -7.38 20.46
C TRP A 326 -16.75 -8.81 20.00
N PHE A 327 -16.18 -9.26 18.90
CA PHE A 327 -16.21 -10.68 18.54
C PHE A 327 -15.14 -11.43 19.35
N SER A 328 -15.41 -11.58 20.66
CA SER A 328 -14.45 -12.02 21.68
C SER A 328 -13.92 -13.44 21.47
N GLU A 329 -14.77 -14.34 20.97
CA GLU A 329 -14.49 -15.76 20.80
C GLU A 329 -13.92 -16.10 19.40
N VAL A 330 -13.82 -15.11 18.51
CA VAL A 330 -13.32 -15.33 17.15
C VAL A 330 -11.80 -15.56 17.19
N THR A 331 -11.39 -16.73 16.72
CA THR A 331 -9.98 -17.13 16.66
C THR A 331 -9.33 -16.88 15.31
N SER A 332 -10.14 -16.78 14.23
CA SER A 332 -9.67 -16.55 12.87
C SER A 332 -10.72 -15.82 12.02
N MET A 333 -10.20 -14.96 11.11
CA MET A 333 -11.03 -14.27 10.10
C MET A 333 -10.38 -14.43 8.73
N ASP A 334 -11.18 -14.83 7.74
CA ASP A 334 -10.81 -14.75 6.31
C ASP A 334 -11.61 -13.61 5.66
N LEU A 335 -10.96 -12.48 5.45
CA LEU A 335 -11.55 -11.29 4.86
C LEU A 335 -11.14 -11.08 3.40
N SER A 336 -10.67 -12.13 2.73
CA SER A 336 -10.09 -12.08 1.38
C SER A 336 -11.05 -11.63 0.29
N ALA A 337 -12.37 -11.74 0.50
CA ALA A 337 -13.39 -11.26 -0.42
C ALA A 337 -13.88 -9.83 -0.12
N LEU A 338 -13.34 -9.17 0.92
CA LEU A 338 -13.70 -7.82 1.33
C LEU A 338 -12.79 -6.80 0.62
N ASP A 339 -13.37 -5.94 -0.19
CA ASP A 339 -12.70 -4.81 -0.84
C ASP A 339 -12.87 -3.55 0.02
N THR A 340 -11.77 -3.05 0.59
CA THR A 340 -11.76 -1.87 1.47
C THR A 340 -11.35 -0.58 0.76
N SER A 341 -11.27 -0.58 -0.58
CA SER A 341 -10.74 0.53 -1.36
C SER A 341 -11.53 1.84 -1.29
N GLN A 342 -12.75 1.80 -0.73
CA GLN A 342 -13.60 2.97 -0.50
C GLN A 342 -13.67 3.38 0.97
N VAL A 343 -13.03 2.63 1.87
CA VAL A 343 -13.11 2.89 3.31
C VAL A 343 -12.33 4.14 3.67
N THR A 344 -12.97 5.04 4.42
CA THR A 344 -12.36 6.26 4.95
C THR A 344 -12.15 6.23 6.46
N ASP A 345 -12.89 5.33 7.16
CA ASP A 345 -12.83 5.18 8.61
C ASP A 345 -12.83 3.70 9.01
N MET A 346 -11.79 3.29 9.77
CA MET A 346 -11.64 1.94 10.32
C MET A 346 -11.53 1.96 11.86
N GLU A 347 -12.04 3.02 12.51
CA GLU A 347 -12.03 3.14 13.95
C GLU A 347 -12.71 1.93 14.59
N HIS A 348 -12.10 1.36 15.64
CA HIS A 348 -12.63 0.21 16.40
C HIS A 348 -12.92 -1.06 15.59
N MET A 349 -12.49 -1.19 14.34
CA MET A 349 -12.92 -2.28 13.44
C MET A 349 -12.77 -3.67 14.02
N PHE A 350 -11.68 -3.95 14.76
CA PHE A 350 -11.41 -5.24 15.43
C PHE A 350 -11.26 -5.10 16.94
N HIS A 351 -11.80 -4.05 17.52
CA HIS A 351 -11.72 -3.77 18.94
C HIS A 351 -12.35 -4.89 19.78
N PHE A 352 -11.64 -5.37 20.82
CA PHE A 352 -12.02 -6.47 21.71
C PHE A 352 -12.19 -7.84 21.04
N CYS A 353 -11.52 -8.10 19.92
CA CYS A 353 -11.35 -9.45 19.41
C CYS A 353 -10.28 -10.18 20.23
N TYR A 354 -10.64 -10.57 21.47
CA TYR A 354 -9.68 -11.06 22.47
C TYR A 354 -8.94 -12.33 22.04
N ASP A 355 -9.64 -13.27 21.39
CA ASP A 355 -9.11 -14.58 21.03
C ASP A 355 -8.53 -14.68 19.63
N LEU A 356 -8.58 -13.57 18.88
CA LEU A 356 -8.01 -13.50 17.53
C LEU A 356 -6.49 -13.70 17.58
N THR A 357 -5.98 -14.80 17.03
CA THR A 357 -4.57 -15.17 17.08
C THR A 357 -3.75 -14.68 15.91
N SER A 358 -4.40 -14.55 14.75
CA SER A 358 -3.80 -14.04 13.50
C SER A 358 -4.88 -13.42 12.63
N LEU A 359 -4.49 -12.43 11.84
CA LEU A 359 -5.37 -11.75 10.90
C LEU A 359 -4.57 -11.43 9.62
N ASP A 360 -5.10 -11.84 8.47
CA ASP A 360 -4.55 -11.44 7.17
C ASP A 360 -5.32 -10.23 6.65
N VAL A 361 -4.63 -9.09 6.59
CA VAL A 361 -5.11 -7.82 6.06
C VAL A 361 -4.35 -7.39 4.80
N SER A 362 -3.66 -8.34 4.14
CA SER A 362 -2.85 -8.07 2.95
C SER A 362 -3.66 -7.54 1.75
N ASN A 363 -4.97 -7.82 1.72
CA ASN A 363 -5.89 -7.28 0.72
C ASN A 363 -6.47 -5.90 1.07
N PHE A 364 -6.26 -5.38 2.30
CA PHE A 364 -6.82 -4.09 2.70
C PHE A 364 -6.16 -2.94 1.92
N ASP A 365 -6.99 -2.07 1.39
CA ASP A 365 -6.59 -0.78 0.83
C ASP A 365 -6.95 0.30 1.85
N THR A 366 -5.91 0.92 2.43
CA THR A 366 -6.07 1.97 3.45
C THR A 366 -5.76 3.36 2.91
N SER A 367 -5.57 3.51 1.59
CA SER A 367 -5.13 4.75 0.96
C SER A 367 -6.09 5.94 1.10
N GLN A 368 -7.36 5.68 1.47
CA GLN A 368 -8.37 6.71 1.74
C GLN A 368 -8.68 6.85 3.25
N VAL A 369 -8.07 6.01 4.09
CA VAL A 369 -8.41 5.95 5.51
C VAL A 369 -7.78 7.12 6.27
N THR A 370 -8.60 7.84 7.02
CA THR A 370 -8.18 9.00 7.82
C THR A 370 -8.12 8.70 9.32
N ASN A 371 -8.81 7.64 9.78
CA ASN A 371 -8.91 7.25 11.18
C ASN A 371 -8.75 5.73 11.33
N ILE A 372 -7.75 5.31 12.10
CA ILE A 372 -7.48 3.91 12.47
C ILE A 372 -7.35 3.74 13.98
N SER A 373 -7.88 4.72 14.75
CA SER A 373 -7.83 4.65 16.20
C SER A 373 -8.55 3.42 16.72
N HIS A 374 -8.02 2.81 17.78
CA HIS A 374 -8.56 1.60 18.42
C HIS A 374 -8.74 0.37 17.50
N MET A 375 -8.22 0.38 16.27
CA MET A 375 -8.50 -0.66 15.27
C MET A 375 -8.23 -2.07 15.80
N PHE A 376 -7.15 -2.28 16.55
CA PHE A 376 -6.77 -3.56 17.16
C PHE A 376 -6.75 -3.49 18.70
N TYR A 377 -7.50 -2.55 19.27
CA TYR A 377 -7.53 -2.37 20.72
C TYR A 377 -7.96 -3.66 21.44
N HIS A 378 -7.12 -4.11 22.37
CA HIS A 378 -7.33 -5.37 23.13
C HIS A 378 -7.49 -6.64 22.27
N CYS A 379 -6.89 -6.72 21.08
CA CYS A 379 -6.66 -8.00 20.39
C CYS A 379 -5.56 -8.78 21.15
N SER A 380 -5.89 -9.24 22.37
CA SER A 380 -4.91 -9.69 23.36
C SER A 380 -4.20 -10.99 23.02
N SER A 381 -4.78 -11.81 22.12
CA SER A 381 -4.18 -13.06 21.64
C SER A 381 -3.41 -12.93 20.34
N LEU A 382 -3.45 -11.76 19.68
CA LEU A 382 -2.76 -11.52 18.42
C LEU A 382 -1.23 -11.57 18.63
N THR A 383 -0.56 -12.48 17.91
CA THR A 383 0.89 -12.72 18.08
C THR A 383 1.74 -12.07 17.01
N ASN A 384 1.19 -11.92 15.82
CA ASN A 384 1.83 -11.31 14.65
C ASN A 384 0.79 -10.62 13.77
N LEU A 385 1.17 -9.49 13.15
CA LEU A 385 0.32 -8.75 12.25
C LEU A 385 1.20 -8.12 11.15
N ASP A 386 0.92 -8.45 9.89
CA ASP A 386 1.61 -7.87 8.74
C ASP A 386 0.81 -6.66 8.22
N LEU A 387 1.37 -5.47 8.38
CA LEU A 387 0.81 -4.19 7.95
C LEU A 387 1.62 -3.57 6.81
N SER A 388 2.44 -4.34 6.12
CA SER A 388 3.35 -3.84 5.07
C SER A 388 2.62 -3.20 3.88
N ASN A 389 1.32 -3.51 3.71
CA ASN A 389 0.44 -2.92 2.69
C ASN A 389 -0.33 -1.67 3.15
N PHE A 390 -0.26 -1.30 4.44
CA PHE A 390 -0.99 -0.13 4.94
C PHE A 390 -0.37 1.16 4.42
N ASP A 391 -1.18 1.96 3.77
CA ASP A 391 -0.89 3.35 3.44
C ASP A 391 -1.52 4.22 4.52
N THR A 392 -0.68 4.88 5.33
CA THR A 392 -1.13 5.74 6.43
C THR A 392 -0.96 7.23 6.12
N SER A 393 -0.68 7.58 4.87
CA SER A 393 -0.39 8.95 4.46
C SER A 393 -1.55 9.95 4.67
N GLN A 394 -2.80 9.43 4.73
CA GLN A 394 -3.98 10.25 5.02
C GLN A 394 -4.42 10.18 6.49
N VAL A 395 -3.79 9.32 7.30
CA VAL A 395 -4.23 9.07 8.68
C VAL A 395 -3.90 10.24 9.59
N THR A 396 -4.89 10.69 10.33
CA THR A 396 -4.77 11.78 11.32
C THR A 396 -4.86 11.28 12.77
N ASN A 397 -5.47 10.10 12.99
CA ASN A 397 -5.67 9.53 14.31
C ASN A 397 -5.24 8.05 14.35
N MET A 398 -4.25 7.75 15.19
CA MET A 398 -3.71 6.42 15.49
C MET A 398 -3.82 6.06 16.98
N GLY A 399 -4.58 6.86 17.74
CA GLY A 399 -4.69 6.65 19.19
C GLY A 399 -5.19 5.25 19.52
N PHE A 400 -4.59 4.60 20.51
CA PHE A 400 -4.96 3.27 21.02
C PHE A 400 -4.91 2.12 19.98
N MET A 401 -4.37 2.32 18.78
CA MET A 401 -4.45 1.34 17.68
C MET A 401 -4.07 -0.08 18.10
N PHE A 402 -2.99 -0.27 18.86
CA PHE A 402 -2.50 -1.58 19.34
C PHE A 402 -2.58 -1.72 20.85
N SER A 403 -3.26 -0.79 21.55
CA SER A 403 -3.33 -0.82 23.01
C SER A 403 -3.91 -2.14 23.51
N GLY A 404 -3.23 -2.80 24.45
CA GLY A 404 -3.66 -4.08 24.99
C GLY A 404 -3.39 -5.32 24.11
N CYS A 405 -2.63 -5.21 23.02
CA CYS A 405 -2.15 -6.34 22.23
C CYS A 405 -1.03 -7.08 22.99
N ARG A 406 -1.39 -7.78 24.06
CA ARG A 406 -0.44 -8.29 25.07
C ARG A 406 0.48 -9.40 24.56
N LYS A 407 0.05 -10.19 23.55
CA LYS A 407 0.85 -11.29 22.97
C LYS A 407 1.60 -10.88 21.69
N LEU A 408 1.45 -9.65 21.23
CA LEU A 408 2.15 -9.16 20.05
C LEU A 408 3.65 -9.05 20.34
N THR A 409 4.46 -9.87 19.66
CA THR A 409 5.90 -9.96 19.90
C THR A 409 6.73 -9.24 18.85
N ASN A 410 6.18 -9.09 17.64
CA ASN A 410 6.83 -8.42 16.52
C ASN A 410 5.81 -7.58 15.77
N LEU A 411 6.19 -6.35 15.43
CA LEU A 411 5.38 -5.43 14.66
C LEU A 411 6.30 -4.56 13.80
N ASP A 412 6.12 -4.61 12.48
CA ASP A 412 6.81 -3.74 11.54
C ASP A 412 5.89 -2.58 11.15
N VAL A 413 6.26 -1.37 11.56
CA VAL A 413 5.58 -0.10 11.22
C VAL A 413 6.49 0.80 10.39
N SER A 414 7.51 0.24 9.76
CA SER A 414 8.50 0.99 8.98
C SER A 414 7.92 1.66 7.73
N ASN A 415 6.75 1.21 7.26
CA ASN A 415 5.98 1.82 6.15
C ASN A 415 5.02 2.92 6.63
N PHE A 416 4.82 3.13 7.94
CA PHE A 416 3.87 4.13 8.41
C PHE A 416 4.38 5.55 8.12
N ASP A 417 3.60 6.32 7.37
CA ASP A 417 3.74 7.76 7.26
C ASP A 417 2.90 8.42 8.35
N THR A 418 3.57 9.09 9.28
CA THR A 418 2.92 9.75 10.42
C THR A 418 2.91 11.27 10.30
N SER A 419 3.28 11.81 9.14
CA SER A 419 3.41 13.25 8.92
C SER A 419 2.09 14.03 9.09
N ASN A 420 0.94 13.38 8.90
CA ASN A 420 -0.38 13.97 9.10
C ASN A 420 -1.02 13.63 10.47
N VAL A 421 -0.38 12.78 11.27
CA VAL A 421 -0.96 12.28 12.52
C VAL A 421 -0.94 13.35 13.61
N ARG A 422 -2.07 13.53 14.28
CA ARG A 422 -2.25 14.43 15.42
C ARG A 422 -2.38 13.71 16.76
N ASN A 423 -2.88 12.48 16.75
CA ASN A 423 -3.11 11.69 17.95
C ASN A 423 -2.45 10.33 17.85
N MET A 424 -1.51 10.03 18.77
CA MET A 424 -0.85 8.74 18.97
C MET A 424 -0.99 8.26 20.43
N SER A 425 -1.95 8.84 21.19
CA SER A 425 -2.10 8.50 22.61
C SER A 425 -2.33 7.01 22.79
N SER A 426 -1.65 6.40 23.77
CA SER A 426 -1.79 4.99 24.13
C SER A 426 -1.63 3.99 22.97
N MET A 427 -0.99 4.37 21.84
CA MET A 427 -0.92 3.55 20.63
C MET A 427 -0.35 2.15 20.91
N PHE A 428 0.66 2.03 21.79
CA PHE A 428 1.28 0.76 22.20
C PHE A 428 1.12 0.49 23.70
N TYR A 429 0.12 1.12 24.34
CA TYR A 429 -0.14 0.92 25.76
C TYR A 429 -0.35 -0.56 26.06
N ASN A 430 0.34 -1.09 27.09
CA ASN A 430 0.21 -2.48 27.56
C ASN A 430 0.46 -3.56 26.46
N CYS A 431 1.32 -3.27 25.48
CA CYS A 431 1.87 -4.26 24.56
C CYS A 431 3.01 -5.04 25.27
N SER A 432 2.65 -5.82 26.29
CA SER A 432 3.61 -6.36 27.28
C SER A 432 4.62 -7.39 26.74
N SER A 433 4.36 -7.97 25.56
CA SER A 433 5.29 -8.88 24.88
C SER A 433 6.13 -8.22 23.80
N LEU A 434 5.86 -6.95 23.45
CA LEU A 434 6.60 -6.22 22.44
C LEU A 434 7.89 -5.66 23.04
N THR A 435 9.01 -6.35 22.82
CA THR A 435 10.30 -6.02 23.43
C THR A 435 11.19 -5.10 22.61
N SER A 436 10.86 -4.92 21.33
CA SER A 436 11.55 -4.00 20.43
C SER A 436 10.59 -3.47 19.38
N LEU A 437 10.76 -2.22 18.97
CA LEU A 437 9.97 -1.57 17.94
C LEU A 437 10.81 -0.49 17.25
N ASP A 438 10.88 -0.53 15.93
CA ASP A 438 11.51 0.55 15.16
C ASP A 438 10.46 1.59 14.75
N VAL A 439 10.53 2.75 15.39
CA VAL A 439 9.71 3.94 15.09
C VAL A 439 10.59 5.12 14.66
N SER A 440 11.78 4.84 14.15
CA SER A 440 12.71 5.87 13.71
C SER A 440 12.15 6.73 12.56
N ASN A 441 11.25 6.14 11.74
CA ASN A 441 10.54 6.80 10.65
C ASN A 441 9.38 7.71 11.12
N PHE A 442 8.90 7.61 12.36
CA PHE A 442 7.76 8.42 12.80
C PHE A 442 8.11 9.91 12.79
N ASP A 443 7.30 10.70 12.12
CA ASP A 443 7.30 12.16 12.21
C ASP A 443 6.31 12.59 13.31
N THR A 444 6.83 13.19 14.37
CA THR A 444 6.01 13.67 15.51
C THR A 444 5.76 15.17 15.47
N SER A 445 6.14 15.86 14.39
CA SER A 445 6.06 17.33 14.30
C SER A 445 4.63 17.88 14.37
N ASN A 446 3.65 17.12 13.89
CA ASN A 446 2.23 17.48 13.92
C ASN A 446 1.44 16.80 15.07
N VAL A 447 2.10 15.94 15.86
CA VAL A 447 1.42 15.19 16.93
C VAL A 447 1.15 16.12 18.11
N THR A 448 -0.12 16.21 18.49
CA THR A 448 -0.58 17.02 19.62
C THR A 448 -0.84 16.19 20.89
N ASN A 449 -1.05 14.89 20.73
CA ASN A 449 -1.27 13.96 21.84
C ASN A 449 -0.52 12.65 21.61
N MET A 450 0.42 12.32 22.49
CA MET A 450 1.12 11.02 22.55
C MET A 450 1.19 10.46 23.98
N ASP A 451 0.26 10.90 24.85
CA ASP A 451 0.21 10.48 26.25
C ASP A 451 0.07 8.96 26.35
N PHE A 452 0.82 8.35 27.25
CA PHE A 452 0.80 6.91 27.55
C PHE A 452 1.17 6.00 26.37
N MET A 453 1.70 6.55 25.24
CA MET A 453 1.93 5.80 23.99
C MET A 453 2.66 4.48 24.21
N PHE A 454 3.67 4.45 25.08
CA PHE A 454 4.47 3.26 25.41
C PHE A 454 4.30 2.80 26.85
N CYS A 455 3.29 3.27 27.57
CA CYS A 455 3.11 2.86 28.97
C CYS A 455 2.88 1.34 29.06
N ARG A 456 3.65 0.64 29.91
CA ARG A 456 3.65 -0.82 30.04
C ARG A 456 4.04 -1.57 28.76
N CYS A 457 4.85 -0.96 27.88
CA CYS A 457 5.39 -1.56 26.67
C CYS A 457 6.93 -1.62 26.76
N PRO A 458 7.55 -2.81 26.84
CA PRO A 458 9.01 -2.95 26.96
C PRO A 458 9.79 -2.37 25.78
N ALA A 459 9.17 -2.24 24.59
CA ALA A 459 9.82 -1.62 23.44
C ALA A 459 10.25 -0.17 23.69
N TRP A 460 9.71 0.50 24.72
CA TRP A 460 10.14 1.84 25.14
C TRP A 460 11.64 1.96 25.36
N ASP A 461 12.28 0.91 25.85
CA ASP A 461 13.72 0.90 26.12
C ASP A 461 14.57 0.87 24.85
N THR A 462 13.97 0.64 23.69
CA THR A 462 14.64 0.52 22.38
C THR A 462 14.43 1.70 21.45
N VAL A 463 13.51 2.62 21.80
CA VAL A 463 13.18 3.79 20.96
C VAL A 463 13.99 5.03 21.38
N ASP A 464 14.13 5.97 20.46
CA ASP A 464 14.70 7.29 20.77
C ASP A 464 13.69 8.10 21.62
N GLN A 465 13.86 8.04 22.93
CA GLN A 465 12.96 8.64 23.91
C GLN A 465 12.89 10.16 23.82
N THR A 466 13.90 10.81 23.22
CA THR A 466 13.88 12.27 23.04
C THR A 466 12.83 12.73 22.04
N LYS A 467 12.48 11.87 21.09
CA LYS A 467 11.47 12.09 20.06
C LYS A 467 10.03 11.99 20.60
N PHE A 468 9.83 11.24 21.69
CA PHE A 468 8.53 10.89 22.25
C PHE A 468 8.36 11.47 23.67
N ALA A 469 8.53 12.77 23.82
CA ALA A 469 8.34 13.46 25.10
C ALA A 469 6.94 13.17 25.67
N ASN A 470 6.85 12.81 26.95
CA ASN A 470 5.63 12.41 27.68
C ASN A 470 4.99 11.06 27.27
N ALA A 471 5.52 10.35 26.28
CA ALA A 471 4.91 9.11 25.76
C ALA A 471 4.90 7.92 26.76
N ASN A 472 5.70 7.97 27.82
CA ASN A 472 5.79 6.89 28.82
C ASN A 472 5.44 7.33 30.25
N VAL A 473 4.71 8.42 30.43
CA VAL A 473 4.25 8.83 31.74
C VAL A 473 3.06 7.95 32.15
N CYS A 474 3.36 6.77 32.73
CA CYS A 474 2.31 5.91 33.28
C CYS A 474 1.74 6.56 34.55
N GLN A 475 0.41 6.70 34.64
CA GLN A 475 -0.23 7.03 35.90
C GLN A 475 0.02 5.90 36.92
N PRO A 476 0.34 6.17 38.19
CA PRO A 476 0.35 5.12 39.19
C PRO A 476 -1.05 4.50 39.33
N ASP A 477 -1.10 3.16 39.43
CA ASP A 477 -2.34 2.40 39.66
C ASP A 477 -3.02 2.83 40.94
#